data_f655b1edf01814f71c8404fe00df77a0
#
_entry.id   f655b1edf01814f71c8404fe00df77a0
#
_cell.length_a   1.000
_cell.length_b   1.000
_cell.length_c   1.000
_cell.angle_alpha   90.00
_cell.angle_beta   90.00
_cell.angle_gamma   90.00
#
_symmetry.space_group_name_H-M   'P 1'
#
loop_
_entity.id
_entity.type
_entity.pdbx_description
1 polymer ?
#
loop_
_entity_poly.entity_id
_entity_poly.type
_entity_poly.pdbx_seq_one_letter_code
_entity_poly.pdbx_strand_id
1 'polypeptide(L)'
;MLTVLVLVCPFASISYGAGDCDAGPFDRFIKPISNPVYFDEAHNRTYVNIVHALQQLPNNINTNIGRLPLDGNLNVTATRINFALNDRFSLIAAKAGYVDFDPDKTLNGGNGWLDIGAGAKYAFILDPEDEFVLSGKVLFEFTNGSRDVYQGNGDGNAAPSLTFLKGLDDFQFMGTIGGIIPFNHNQESTMLYTSWHASYAIAEQFFPLIEVNYFRVIRNANRKELAASVARWEGGDAINLGSNSGTSHRNFVTLALGARWRVFKKLDFGFAWETPLTSAQNGLMLNRYTVDFVFYF
;
A
#
# COMPACT_ATOMS: atom_id res chain seq x y z
N MET A 1 28.04 -11.24 -5.05
CA MET A 1 28.53 -9.96 -4.52
C MET A 1 27.89 -8.89 -5.37
N LEU A 2 26.73 -8.38 -4.95
CA LEU A 2 25.93 -7.44 -5.73
C LEU A 2 26.20 -6.05 -5.21
N THR A 3 26.85 -5.23 -6.01
CA THR A 3 27.15 -3.83 -5.69
C THR A 3 25.89 -3.01 -5.99
N VAL A 4 25.18 -2.59 -4.95
CA VAL A 4 24.06 -1.64 -5.09
C VAL A 4 24.66 -0.27 -5.36
N LEU A 5 24.54 0.20 -6.59
CA LEU A 5 24.90 1.55 -6.99
C LEU A 5 23.81 2.51 -6.49
N VAL A 6 24.02 3.13 -5.34
CA VAL A 6 23.19 4.24 -4.87
C VAL A 6 23.52 5.46 -5.70
N LEU A 7 22.64 5.80 -6.63
CA LEU A 7 22.71 7.06 -7.37
C LEU A 7 22.33 8.19 -6.40
N VAL A 8 23.33 8.77 -5.75
CA VAL A 8 23.17 10.02 -4.99
C VAL A 8 23.15 11.15 -6.01
N CYS A 9 21.96 11.59 -6.41
CA CYS A 9 21.82 12.87 -7.07
C CYS A 9 22.28 13.98 -6.11
N PRO A 10 23.18 14.89 -6.53
CA PRO A 10 23.50 16.06 -5.74
C PRO A 10 22.29 16.99 -5.78
N PHE A 11 21.47 16.96 -4.74
CA PHE A 11 20.47 18.00 -4.52
C PHE A 11 21.23 19.31 -4.29
N ALA A 12 21.03 20.25 -5.21
CA ALA A 12 21.49 21.62 -5.05
C ALA A 12 20.99 22.11 -3.68
N SER A 13 21.92 22.50 -2.82
CA SER A 13 21.61 23.10 -1.53
C SER A 13 20.90 24.43 -1.75
N ILE A 14 19.57 24.41 -1.76
CA ILE A 14 18.78 25.59 -1.49
C ILE A 14 18.95 25.80 0.01
N SER A 15 19.82 26.74 0.38
CA SER A 15 19.98 27.18 1.76
C SER A 15 18.70 27.93 2.16
N TYR A 16 17.74 27.21 2.69
CA TYR A 16 16.78 27.82 3.59
C TYR A 16 17.52 28.07 4.91
N GLY A 17 17.51 29.32 5.35
CA GLY A 17 18.13 29.75 6.59
C GLY A 17 17.74 28.81 7.74
N ALA A 18 18.73 28.53 8.61
CA ALA A 18 18.53 27.79 9.85
C ALA A 18 17.71 28.64 10.85
N GLY A 19 16.39 28.76 10.58
CA GLY A 19 15.39 29.03 11.59
C GLY A 19 14.92 27.67 12.09
N ASP A 20 14.67 27.51 13.37
CA ASP A 20 13.86 26.40 13.91
C ASP A 20 12.66 26.26 12.99
N CYS A 21 12.63 25.21 12.19
CA CYS A 21 11.46 24.89 11.40
C CYS A 21 10.41 24.48 12.43
N ASP A 22 9.50 25.39 12.77
CA ASP A 22 8.33 25.09 13.56
C ASP A 22 7.65 23.87 12.90
N ALA A 23 7.40 22.85 13.71
CA ALA A 23 6.71 21.65 13.24
C ALA A 23 5.37 22.08 12.63
N GLY A 24 5.06 21.60 11.44
CA GLY A 24 3.79 21.90 10.80
C GLY A 24 2.62 21.39 11.65
N PRO A 25 1.44 21.97 11.54
CA PRO A 25 0.29 21.66 12.42
C PRO A 25 -0.13 20.18 12.34
N PHE A 26 0.27 19.48 11.30
CA PHE A 26 -0.04 18.06 11.09
C PHE A 26 1.14 17.11 11.29
N ASP A 27 2.33 17.61 11.66
CA ASP A 27 3.54 16.77 11.80
C ASP A 27 3.48 15.83 13.01
N ARG A 28 2.57 16.08 13.94
CA ARG A 28 2.32 15.18 15.07
C ARG A 28 1.68 13.86 14.64
N PHE A 29 0.95 13.84 13.52
CA PHE A 29 0.26 12.67 13.03
C PHE A 29 1.20 11.69 12.35
N ILE A 30 0.80 10.42 12.37
CA ILE A 30 1.59 9.32 11.84
C ILE A 30 0.99 8.76 10.56
N LYS A 31 1.85 8.14 9.75
CA LYS A 31 1.47 7.44 8.55
C LYS A 31 0.90 6.05 8.85
N PRO A 32 -0.15 5.57 8.13
CA PRO A 32 -0.58 4.18 8.18
C PRO A 32 0.52 3.21 7.76
N ILE A 33 0.45 1.95 8.24
CA ILE A 33 1.46 0.91 7.98
C ILE A 33 0.92 -0.15 7.03
N SER A 34 -0.28 -0.69 7.30
CA SER A 34 -0.90 -1.67 6.43
C SER A 34 -1.44 -1.02 5.15
N ASN A 35 -1.59 -1.77 4.07
CA ASN A 35 -1.96 -1.28 2.76
C ASN A 35 -1.08 -0.13 2.23
N PRO A 36 0.26 -0.30 2.18
CA PRO A 36 1.19 0.79 1.88
C PRO A 36 1.08 1.36 0.46
N VAL A 37 0.36 0.70 -0.44
CA VAL A 37 0.17 1.17 -1.83
C VAL A 37 -0.98 2.19 -1.91
N TYR A 38 -2.13 1.87 -1.32
CA TYR A 38 -3.34 2.65 -1.53
C TYR A 38 -3.71 3.53 -0.34
N PHE A 39 -3.29 3.21 0.89
CA PHE A 39 -3.56 4.00 2.08
C PHE A 39 -2.36 4.88 2.44
N ASP A 40 -2.56 6.19 2.48
CA ASP A 40 -1.54 7.19 2.71
C ASP A 40 -2.04 8.30 3.62
N GLU A 41 -1.10 9.12 4.11
CA GLU A 41 -1.43 10.35 4.84
C GLU A 41 -2.34 11.27 4.01
N ALA A 42 -3.28 11.94 4.68
CA ALA A 42 -4.13 12.93 4.01
C ALA A 42 -3.37 14.24 3.75
N HIS A 43 -2.56 14.70 4.70
CA HIS A 43 -1.76 15.93 4.56
C HIS A 43 -0.54 15.74 3.63
N ASN A 44 0.06 16.83 3.20
CA ASN A 44 1.21 16.83 2.32
C ASN A 44 2.48 17.18 3.09
N ARG A 45 3.45 16.28 3.07
CA ARG A 45 4.83 16.51 3.52
C ARG A 45 5.78 15.66 2.67
N THR A 46 7.02 16.10 2.56
CA THR A 46 8.04 15.34 1.82
C THR A 46 8.57 14.21 2.69
N TYR A 47 8.51 12.97 2.16
CA TYR A 47 9.08 11.81 2.84
C TYR A 47 9.54 10.74 1.84
N VAL A 48 10.45 9.89 2.33
CA VAL A 48 10.79 8.59 1.75
C VAL A 48 10.38 7.52 2.76
N ASN A 49 9.57 6.56 2.32
CA ASN A 49 9.16 5.41 3.11
C ASN A 49 9.74 4.13 2.50
N ILE A 50 10.52 3.38 3.28
CA ILE A 50 11.02 2.06 2.92
C ILE A 50 10.19 1.05 3.68
N VAL A 51 9.53 0.15 2.95
CA VAL A 51 8.63 -0.87 3.49
C VAL A 51 9.20 -2.25 3.19
N HIS A 52 9.20 -3.11 4.20
CA HIS A 52 9.41 -4.55 4.04
C HIS A 52 8.21 -5.30 4.59
N ALA A 53 7.64 -6.19 3.79
CA ALA A 53 6.50 -7.02 4.18
C ALA A 53 6.79 -8.50 3.92
N LEU A 54 6.58 -9.32 4.95
CA LEU A 54 6.53 -10.77 4.87
C LEU A 54 5.06 -11.19 4.95
N GLN A 55 4.55 -11.77 3.87
CA GLN A 55 3.19 -12.28 3.79
C GLN A 55 3.22 -13.81 3.71
N GLN A 56 2.56 -14.46 4.65
CA GLN A 56 2.32 -15.90 4.61
C GLN A 56 1.13 -16.19 3.68
N LEU A 57 1.34 -17.11 2.75
CA LEU A 57 0.29 -17.57 1.85
C LEU A 57 -0.67 -18.51 2.58
N PRO A 58 -1.96 -18.59 2.15
CA PRO A 58 -2.88 -19.55 2.75
C PRO A 58 -2.51 -20.99 2.37
N ASN A 59 -2.82 -21.95 3.26
CA ASN A 59 -2.52 -23.37 3.03
C ASN A 59 -3.15 -23.95 1.76
N ASN A 60 -4.15 -23.25 1.21
CA ASN A 60 -4.81 -23.66 -0.02
C ASN A 60 -5.47 -22.49 -0.72
N ILE A 61 -5.75 -22.65 -2.01
CA ILE A 61 -6.53 -21.72 -2.82
C ILE A 61 -7.77 -22.39 -3.38
N ASN A 62 -8.84 -21.63 -3.53
CA ASN A 62 -10.06 -22.08 -4.20
C ASN A 62 -9.95 -21.84 -5.69
N THR A 63 -10.10 -22.89 -6.48
CA THR A 63 -10.03 -22.87 -7.94
C THR A 63 -11.32 -23.39 -8.56
N ASN A 64 -11.47 -23.31 -9.87
CA ASN A 64 -12.63 -23.86 -10.58
C ASN A 64 -12.62 -25.40 -10.65
N ILE A 65 -11.50 -26.07 -10.35
CA ILE A 65 -11.39 -27.52 -10.26
C ILE A 65 -11.39 -28.03 -8.81
N GLY A 66 -11.59 -27.15 -7.83
CA GLY A 66 -11.63 -27.48 -6.40
C GLY A 66 -10.61 -26.70 -5.59
N ARG A 67 -10.40 -27.19 -4.36
CA ARG A 67 -9.42 -26.61 -3.44
C ARG A 67 -8.05 -27.24 -3.67
N LEU A 68 -7.05 -26.43 -3.99
CA LEU A 68 -5.67 -26.86 -4.23
C LEU A 68 -4.75 -26.39 -3.09
N PRO A 69 -3.74 -27.17 -2.69
CA PRO A 69 -2.76 -26.75 -1.69
C PRO A 69 -1.91 -25.59 -2.24
N LEU A 70 -1.50 -24.66 -1.36
CA LEU A 70 -0.64 -23.55 -1.72
C LEU A 70 0.57 -23.48 -0.77
N ASP A 71 0.37 -22.98 0.44
CA ASP A 71 1.44 -22.70 1.41
C ASP A 71 2.54 -21.77 0.84
N GLY A 72 3.54 -21.44 1.66
CA GLY A 72 4.69 -20.63 1.24
C GLY A 72 4.59 -19.17 1.68
N ASN A 73 5.45 -18.33 1.13
CA ASN A 73 5.62 -16.96 1.55
C ASN A 73 5.77 -15.99 0.35
N LEU A 74 5.51 -14.73 0.63
CA LEU A 74 5.78 -13.60 -0.24
C LEU A 74 6.57 -12.57 0.56
N ASN A 75 7.75 -12.20 0.08
CA ASN A 75 8.57 -11.13 0.63
C ASN A 75 8.58 -9.95 -0.33
N VAL A 76 8.26 -8.76 0.18
CA VAL A 76 8.26 -7.52 -0.61
C VAL A 76 9.13 -6.49 0.09
N THR A 77 10.05 -5.88 -0.65
CA THR A 77 10.74 -4.67 -0.21
C THR A 77 10.48 -3.58 -1.23
N ALA A 78 9.86 -2.49 -0.79
CA ALA A 78 9.46 -1.41 -1.69
C ALA A 78 9.73 -0.04 -1.09
N THR A 79 9.85 0.94 -1.96
CA THR A 79 10.02 2.35 -1.60
C THR A 79 8.84 3.16 -2.10
N ARG A 80 8.39 4.09 -1.28
CA ARG A 80 7.44 5.12 -1.63
C ARG A 80 8.05 6.48 -1.36
N ILE A 81 7.84 7.41 -2.25
CA ILE A 81 8.27 8.80 -2.13
C ILE A 81 7.03 9.69 -2.27
N ASN A 82 6.85 10.61 -1.34
CA ASN A 82 5.93 11.73 -1.47
C ASN A 82 6.76 13.01 -1.49
N PHE A 83 6.63 13.77 -2.55
CA PHE A 83 7.31 15.05 -2.72
C PHE A 83 6.29 16.18 -2.67
N ALA A 84 6.21 16.87 -1.53
CA ALA A 84 5.33 18.01 -1.34
C ALA A 84 5.90 19.24 -2.06
N LEU A 85 5.16 19.77 -3.02
CA LEU A 85 5.47 21.03 -3.68
C LEU A 85 5.00 22.23 -2.83
N ASN A 86 3.95 22.01 -2.05
CA ASN A 86 3.42 22.93 -1.04
C ASN A 86 2.46 22.15 -0.12
N ASP A 87 1.86 22.82 0.86
CA ASP A 87 0.96 22.21 1.85
C ASP A 87 -0.28 21.52 1.24
N ARG A 88 -0.64 21.88 0.00
CA ARG A 88 -1.83 21.34 -0.68
C ARG A 88 -1.52 20.34 -1.79
N PHE A 89 -0.33 20.36 -2.38
CA PHE A 89 -0.04 19.55 -3.55
C PHE A 89 1.25 18.76 -3.40
N SER A 90 1.19 17.47 -3.71
CA SER A 90 2.36 16.61 -3.78
C SER A 90 2.35 15.66 -4.97
N LEU A 91 3.55 15.27 -5.40
CA LEU A 91 3.79 14.20 -6.34
C LEU A 91 4.15 12.91 -5.59
N ILE A 92 3.71 11.78 -6.12
CA ILE A 92 3.87 10.47 -5.48
C ILE A 92 4.57 9.51 -6.44
N ALA A 93 5.58 8.79 -5.95
CA ALA A 93 6.08 7.56 -6.54
C ALA A 93 5.86 6.42 -5.55
N ALA A 94 5.27 5.32 -6.01
CA ALA A 94 4.92 4.17 -5.18
C ALA A 94 5.27 2.87 -5.88
N LYS A 95 5.29 1.75 -5.11
CA LYS A 95 5.56 0.39 -5.59
C LYS A 95 6.94 0.21 -6.25
N ALA A 96 7.90 1.12 -6.06
CA ALA A 96 9.26 0.89 -6.53
C ALA A 96 9.91 -0.16 -5.62
N GLY A 97 9.83 -1.44 -6.00
CA GLY A 97 10.23 -2.52 -5.11
C GLY A 97 10.50 -3.84 -5.79
N TYR A 98 10.98 -4.78 -4.99
CA TYR A 98 11.36 -6.12 -5.38
C TYR A 98 10.55 -7.15 -4.58
N VAL A 99 10.13 -8.20 -5.25
CA VAL A 99 9.33 -9.30 -4.71
C VAL A 99 10.10 -10.58 -4.83
N ASP A 100 10.05 -11.38 -3.76
CA ASP A 100 10.38 -12.78 -3.75
C ASP A 100 9.11 -13.56 -3.41
N PHE A 101 8.57 -14.27 -4.39
CA PHE A 101 7.33 -15.05 -4.29
C PHE A 101 7.69 -16.53 -4.27
N ASP A 102 7.56 -17.16 -3.11
CA ASP A 102 7.96 -18.54 -2.86
C ASP A 102 6.76 -19.38 -2.36
N PRO A 103 5.84 -19.76 -3.26
CA PRO A 103 4.76 -20.69 -2.95
C PRO A 103 5.33 -22.12 -2.92
N ASP A 104 4.94 -22.91 -1.93
CA ASP A 104 5.38 -24.32 -1.82
C ASP A 104 4.75 -25.21 -2.89
N LYS A 105 3.53 -24.87 -3.34
CA LYS A 105 2.71 -25.72 -4.22
C LYS A 105 1.84 -24.92 -5.16
N THR A 106 1.37 -25.53 -6.22
CA THR A 106 0.33 -25.07 -7.16
C THR A 106 0.73 -23.89 -8.03
N LEU A 107 1.34 -22.84 -7.48
CA LEU A 107 1.81 -21.69 -8.23
C LEU A 107 3.33 -21.79 -8.44
N ASN A 108 3.81 -21.18 -9.51
CA ASN A 108 5.24 -21.07 -9.73
C ASN A 108 5.80 -19.92 -8.89
N GLY A 109 6.89 -20.19 -8.18
CA GLY A 109 7.66 -19.17 -7.49
C GLY A 109 8.54 -18.40 -8.47
N GLY A 110 8.98 -17.23 -8.02
CA GLY A 110 9.87 -16.36 -8.77
C GLY A 110 10.25 -15.11 -7.98
N ASN A 111 11.16 -14.36 -8.54
CA ASN A 111 11.53 -13.07 -7.98
C ASN A 111 11.63 -12.00 -9.06
N GLY A 112 11.39 -10.75 -8.71
CA GLY A 112 11.41 -9.68 -9.69
C GLY A 112 10.91 -8.34 -9.18
N TRP A 113 10.84 -7.38 -10.09
CA TRP A 113 10.42 -6.02 -9.78
C TRP A 113 8.89 -5.89 -9.76
N LEU A 114 8.38 -5.08 -8.84
CA LEU A 114 7.00 -4.62 -8.85
C LEU A 114 6.74 -3.66 -10.01
N ASP A 115 5.48 -3.52 -10.38
CA ASP A 115 5.02 -2.41 -11.22
C ASP A 115 5.19 -1.08 -10.49
N ILE A 116 5.72 -0.07 -11.18
CA ILE A 116 5.90 1.25 -10.58
C ILE A 116 4.60 2.04 -10.68
N GLY A 117 4.23 2.72 -9.59
CA GLY A 117 3.14 3.68 -9.54
C GLY A 117 3.64 5.10 -9.45
N ALA A 118 3.00 6.01 -10.17
CA ALA A 118 3.22 7.46 -10.03
C ALA A 118 1.90 8.21 -10.01
N GLY A 119 1.85 9.33 -9.28
CA GLY A 119 0.61 10.07 -9.15
C GLY A 119 0.77 11.41 -8.46
N ALA A 120 -0.37 11.98 -8.11
CA ALA A 120 -0.44 13.25 -7.40
C ALA A 120 -1.54 13.22 -6.33
N LYS A 121 -1.37 14.07 -5.33
CA LYS A 121 -2.31 14.27 -4.22
C LYS A 121 -2.56 15.76 -4.04
N TYR A 122 -3.82 16.13 -3.80
CA TYR A 122 -4.24 17.48 -3.50
C TYR A 122 -5.12 17.55 -2.26
N ALA A 123 -4.77 18.40 -1.30
CA ALA A 123 -5.57 18.67 -0.10
C ALA A 123 -6.64 19.72 -0.42
N PHE A 124 -7.89 19.28 -0.52
CA PHE A 124 -9.06 20.14 -0.76
C PHE A 124 -9.37 20.98 0.49
N ILE A 125 -9.34 20.34 1.66
CA ILE A 125 -9.55 20.96 2.96
C ILE A 125 -8.27 20.73 3.77
N LEU A 126 -7.76 21.82 4.34
CA LEU A 126 -6.62 21.84 5.24
C LEU A 126 -6.98 22.80 6.36
N ASP A 127 -7.40 22.27 7.50
CA ASP A 127 -7.88 22.99 8.65
C ASP A 127 -7.06 22.63 9.88
N PRO A 128 -6.04 23.46 10.21
CA PRO A 128 -5.19 23.24 11.37
C PRO A 128 -5.91 23.42 12.73
N GLU A 129 -6.93 24.28 12.79
CA GLU A 129 -7.65 24.57 14.05
C GLU A 129 -8.50 23.36 14.47
N ASP A 130 -9.18 22.76 13.49
CA ASP A 130 -9.97 21.54 13.68
C ASP A 130 -9.16 20.26 13.48
N GLU A 131 -7.84 20.35 13.22
CA GLU A 131 -6.97 19.23 12.90
C GLU A 131 -7.60 18.28 11.85
N PHE A 132 -8.14 18.87 10.82
CA PHE A 132 -8.85 18.14 9.77
C PHE A 132 -8.23 18.36 8.40
N VAL A 133 -8.02 17.26 7.67
CA VAL A 133 -7.56 17.28 6.28
C VAL A 133 -8.47 16.39 5.44
N LEU A 134 -8.86 16.87 4.26
CA LEU A 134 -9.47 16.06 3.21
C LEU A 134 -8.65 16.19 1.94
N SER A 135 -8.15 15.09 1.42
CA SER A 135 -7.34 15.08 0.20
C SER A 135 -7.86 14.08 -0.82
N GLY A 136 -7.63 14.39 -2.10
CA GLY A 136 -7.82 13.47 -3.21
C GLY A 136 -6.46 13.07 -3.79
N LYS A 137 -6.36 11.81 -4.20
CA LYS A 137 -5.17 11.24 -4.82
C LYS A 137 -5.56 10.49 -6.09
N VAL A 138 -4.72 10.55 -7.10
CA VAL A 138 -4.77 9.63 -8.24
C VAL A 138 -3.39 9.01 -8.39
N LEU A 139 -3.33 7.67 -8.34
CA LEU A 139 -2.13 6.89 -8.60
C LEU A 139 -2.33 6.15 -9.93
N PHE A 140 -1.36 6.23 -10.83
CA PHE A 140 -1.27 5.45 -12.05
C PHE A 140 -0.22 4.36 -11.87
N GLU A 141 -0.55 3.14 -12.22
CA GLU A 141 0.36 2.00 -12.22
C GLU A 141 0.77 1.65 -13.64
N PHE A 142 2.07 1.45 -13.85
CA PHE A 142 2.67 1.13 -15.14
C PHE A 142 3.15 -0.33 -15.13
N THR A 143 2.84 -1.07 -16.18
CA THR A 143 3.14 -2.51 -16.32
C THR A 143 4.59 -2.76 -16.72
N ASN A 144 5.52 -2.36 -15.87
CA ASN A 144 6.96 -2.49 -16.08
C ASN A 144 7.64 -3.51 -15.15
N GLY A 145 6.87 -4.18 -14.32
CA GLY A 145 7.34 -5.20 -13.39
C GLY A 145 7.60 -6.55 -14.06
N SER A 146 8.03 -7.50 -13.24
CA SER A 146 8.44 -8.85 -13.70
C SER A 146 7.24 -9.79 -13.73
N ARG A 147 7.04 -10.45 -14.86
CA ARG A 147 5.94 -11.44 -15.03
C ARG A 147 6.10 -12.67 -14.16
N ASP A 148 7.33 -13.00 -13.76
CA ASP A 148 7.61 -14.15 -12.89
C ASP A 148 7.03 -13.99 -11.46
N VAL A 149 6.68 -12.76 -11.08
CA VAL A 149 6.01 -12.43 -9.80
C VAL A 149 4.63 -11.81 -10.03
N TYR A 150 4.01 -12.12 -11.15
CA TYR A 150 2.66 -11.67 -11.53
C TYR A 150 2.51 -10.14 -11.59
N GLN A 151 3.59 -9.44 -11.90
CA GLN A 151 3.62 -8.02 -12.26
C GLN A 151 3.76 -7.87 -13.78
N GLY A 152 3.77 -6.66 -14.31
CA GLY A 152 3.91 -6.42 -15.75
C GLY A 152 2.74 -6.95 -16.57
N ASN A 153 1.59 -7.11 -15.96
CA ASN A 153 0.38 -7.64 -16.59
C ASN A 153 -0.59 -6.50 -16.94
N GLY A 154 -1.43 -6.74 -17.94
CA GLY A 154 -2.41 -5.75 -18.37
C GLY A 154 -1.78 -4.53 -19.05
N ASP A 155 -2.51 -3.42 -19.03
CA ASP A 155 -2.11 -2.14 -19.63
C ASP A 155 -1.93 -1.06 -18.54
N GLY A 156 -1.91 -1.47 -17.26
CA GLY A 156 -1.87 -0.59 -16.09
C GLY A 156 -3.26 -0.17 -15.62
N ASN A 157 -3.27 0.62 -14.57
CA ASN A 157 -4.50 1.09 -13.95
C ASN A 157 -4.40 2.52 -13.41
N ALA A 158 -5.55 3.12 -13.12
CA ALA A 158 -5.69 4.33 -12.36
C ALA A 158 -6.39 4.03 -11.03
N ALA A 159 -5.83 4.52 -9.92
CA ALA A 159 -6.39 4.35 -8.59
C ALA A 159 -6.72 5.72 -7.96
N PRO A 160 -7.88 6.32 -8.29
CA PRO A 160 -8.38 7.51 -7.60
C PRO A 160 -8.82 7.16 -6.18
N SER A 161 -8.60 8.10 -5.24
CA SER A 161 -9.06 7.96 -3.86
C SER A 161 -9.28 9.30 -3.18
N LEU A 162 -10.12 9.27 -2.14
CA LEU A 162 -10.30 10.35 -1.18
C LEU A 162 -9.82 9.85 0.18
N THR A 163 -9.04 10.66 0.88
CA THR A 163 -8.51 10.35 2.21
C THR A 163 -8.79 11.53 3.14
N PHE A 164 -9.31 11.24 4.33
CA PHE A 164 -9.42 12.23 5.40
C PHE A 164 -8.51 11.86 6.58
N LEU A 165 -8.15 12.89 7.33
CA LEU A 165 -7.51 12.81 8.65
C LEU A 165 -8.26 13.70 9.60
N LYS A 166 -8.47 13.23 10.82
CA LYS A 166 -9.01 13.99 11.95
C LYS A 166 -8.21 13.69 13.21
N GLY A 167 -7.69 14.74 13.84
CA GLY A 167 -7.15 14.70 15.19
C GLY A 167 -8.24 14.96 16.23
N LEU A 168 -8.17 14.27 17.37
CA LEU A 168 -9.01 14.48 18.56
C LEU A 168 -8.13 14.27 19.78
N ASP A 169 -7.59 15.33 20.36
CA ASP A 169 -6.58 15.28 21.41
C ASP A 169 -5.40 14.38 21.00
N ASP A 170 -5.14 13.30 21.75
CA ASP A 170 -4.09 12.33 21.45
C ASP A 170 -4.50 11.28 20.42
N PHE A 171 -5.75 11.24 19.99
CA PHE A 171 -6.23 10.32 18.98
C PHE A 171 -6.04 10.87 17.57
N GLN A 172 -5.72 9.97 16.67
CA GLN A 172 -5.74 10.20 15.23
C GLN A 172 -6.67 9.20 14.55
N PHE A 173 -7.52 9.71 13.68
CA PHE A 173 -8.37 8.91 12.82
C PHE A 173 -8.09 9.25 11.36
N MET A 174 -7.90 8.23 10.54
CA MET A 174 -7.82 8.39 9.08
C MET A 174 -8.70 7.37 8.40
N GLY A 175 -9.22 7.77 7.25
CA GLY A 175 -9.94 6.85 6.37
C GLY A 175 -9.70 7.20 4.91
N THR A 176 -9.61 6.18 4.08
CA THR A 176 -9.55 6.33 2.62
C THR A 176 -10.60 5.48 1.96
N ILE A 177 -11.15 5.98 0.86
CA ILE A 177 -11.98 5.24 -0.07
C ILE A 177 -11.47 5.49 -1.49
N GLY A 178 -11.36 4.43 -2.28
CA GLY A 178 -10.86 4.55 -3.65
C GLY A 178 -11.25 3.38 -4.52
N GLY A 179 -10.87 3.45 -5.79
CA GLY A 179 -11.06 2.39 -6.77
C GLY A 179 -9.75 2.07 -7.47
N ILE A 180 -9.63 0.86 -7.97
CA ILE A 180 -8.58 0.44 -8.90
C ILE A 180 -9.29 0.18 -10.22
N ILE A 181 -9.02 1.01 -11.22
CA ILE A 181 -9.70 1.02 -12.51
C ILE A 181 -8.67 0.67 -13.58
N PRO A 182 -8.65 -0.57 -14.08
CA PRO A 182 -7.69 -0.99 -15.10
C PRO A 182 -8.00 -0.31 -16.44
N PHE A 183 -6.96 -0.03 -17.21
CA PHE A 183 -7.10 0.45 -18.59
C PHE A 183 -7.57 -0.67 -19.52
N ASN A 184 -7.31 -1.92 -19.16
CA ASN A 184 -7.79 -3.10 -19.89
C ASN A 184 -8.55 -4.05 -18.98
N HIS A 185 -9.87 -3.94 -18.98
CA HIS A 185 -10.77 -4.79 -18.19
C HIS A 185 -10.77 -6.28 -18.59
N ASN A 186 -10.17 -6.67 -19.71
CA ASN A 186 -10.00 -8.07 -20.03
C ASN A 186 -8.85 -8.72 -19.26
N GLN A 187 -7.91 -7.92 -18.77
CA GLN A 187 -6.72 -8.43 -18.11
C GLN A 187 -6.77 -8.26 -16.58
N GLU A 188 -7.39 -7.19 -16.10
CA GLU A 188 -7.43 -6.86 -14.68
C GLU A 188 -8.85 -6.51 -14.23
N SER A 189 -9.15 -6.82 -12.97
CA SER A 189 -10.45 -6.54 -12.37
C SER A 189 -10.56 -5.11 -11.87
N THR A 190 -11.78 -4.57 -11.92
CA THR A 190 -12.08 -3.29 -11.25
C THR A 190 -12.39 -3.58 -9.79
N MET A 191 -11.70 -2.90 -8.89
CA MET A 191 -11.86 -3.05 -7.45
C MET A 191 -12.26 -1.75 -6.78
N LEU A 192 -13.05 -1.85 -5.72
CA LEU A 192 -13.25 -0.81 -4.71
C LEU A 192 -12.41 -1.17 -3.49
N TYR A 193 -11.82 -0.18 -2.84
CA TYR A 193 -11.17 -0.36 -1.56
C TYR A 193 -11.52 0.75 -0.56
N THR A 194 -11.44 0.43 0.72
CA THR A 194 -11.45 1.40 1.81
C THR A 194 -10.51 0.92 2.90
N SER A 195 -9.80 1.85 3.54
CA SER A 195 -8.93 1.57 4.68
C SER A 195 -9.19 2.58 5.78
N TRP A 196 -9.11 2.12 7.03
CA TRP A 196 -9.36 2.89 8.24
C TRP A 196 -8.19 2.71 9.19
N HIS A 197 -7.80 3.78 9.84
CA HIS A 197 -6.72 3.84 10.80
C HIS A 197 -7.18 4.60 12.05
N ALA A 198 -6.87 4.05 13.21
CA ALA A 198 -6.95 4.76 14.47
C ALA A 198 -5.65 4.53 15.24
N SER A 199 -5.09 5.59 15.79
CA SER A 199 -3.92 5.54 16.64
C SER A 199 -4.06 6.48 17.82
N TYR A 200 -3.29 6.22 18.88
CA TYR A 200 -3.23 7.01 20.08
C TYR A 200 -1.79 7.37 20.42
N ALA A 201 -1.53 8.66 20.67
CA ALA A 201 -0.19 9.12 21.05
C ALA A 201 0.08 8.83 22.53
N ILE A 202 0.99 7.89 22.79
CA ILE A 202 1.55 7.69 24.14
C ILE A 202 2.88 8.44 24.18
N ALA A 203 2.94 9.55 24.92
CA ALA A 203 4.15 10.34 25.11
C ALA A 203 4.85 10.76 23.81
N GLU A 204 4.18 11.43 22.91
CA GLU A 204 4.71 12.07 21.67
C GLU A 204 5.55 11.17 20.71
N GLN A 205 5.99 10.02 21.16
CA GLN A 205 6.94 9.18 20.44
C GLN A 205 6.40 7.79 20.06
N PHE A 206 5.41 7.28 20.76
CA PHE A 206 4.92 5.94 20.58
C PHE A 206 3.41 5.94 20.30
N PHE A 207 3.03 5.31 19.21
CA PHE A 207 1.67 5.34 18.68
C PHE A 207 1.19 3.90 18.40
N PRO A 208 0.56 3.22 19.36
CA PRO A 208 -0.19 2.02 19.07
C PRO A 208 -1.30 2.33 18.07
N LEU A 209 -1.54 1.39 17.16
CA LEU A 209 -2.50 1.60 16.08
C LEU A 209 -3.29 0.33 15.74
N ILE A 210 -4.47 0.57 15.20
CA ILE A 210 -5.33 -0.43 14.59
C ILE A 210 -5.73 0.04 13.20
N GLU A 211 -5.69 -0.88 12.23
CA GLU A 211 -6.11 -0.60 10.86
C GLU A 211 -7.02 -1.70 10.33
N VAL A 212 -7.97 -1.30 9.50
CA VAL A 212 -8.88 -2.23 8.82
C VAL A 212 -8.84 -1.90 7.33
N ASN A 213 -8.55 -2.90 6.51
CA ASN A 213 -8.56 -2.76 5.06
C ASN A 213 -9.68 -3.61 4.47
N TYR A 214 -10.35 -3.06 3.48
CA TYR A 214 -11.42 -3.72 2.73
C TYR A 214 -11.19 -3.55 1.24
N PHE A 215 -11.21 -4.66 0.51
CA PHE A 215 -11.17 -4.71 -0.94
C PHE A 215 -12.39 -5.47 -1.48
N ARG A 216 -12.97 -4.99 -2.56
CA ARG A 216 -14.09 -5.64 -3.24
C ARG A 216 -13.91 -5.62 -4.75
N VAL A 217 -13.98 -6.77 -5.37
CA VAL A 217 -14.06 -6.90 -6.82
C VAL A 217 -15.46 -6.49 -7.29
N ILE A 218 -15.54 -5.41 -8.08
CA ILE A 218 -16.78 -4.89 -8.65
C ILE A 218 -17.05 -5.50 -10.03
N ARG A 219 -15.99 -5.61 -10.84
CA ARG A 219 -16.04 -6.18 -12.18
C ARG A 219 -14.84 -7.10 -12.39
N ASN A 220 -15.11 -8.35 -12.76
CA ASN A 220 -14.05 -9.31 -13.05
C ASN A 220 -13.27 -8.97 -14.30
N ALA A 221 -12.00 -9.32 -14.29
CA ALA A 221 -11.24 -9.53 -15.51
C ALA A 221 -11.72 -10.78 -16.27
N ASN A 222 -11.25 -10.91 -17.48
CA ASN A 222 -11.43 -12.12 -18.31
C ASN A 222 -10.06 -12.58 -18.82
N ARG A 223 -9.13 -12.78 -17.90
CA ARG A 223 -7.73 -13.08 -18.21
C ARG A 223 -7.60 -14.51 -18.70
N LYS A 224 -7.32 -14.66 -20.01
CA LYS A 224 -7.18 -15.97 -20.66
C LYS A 224 -5.84 -16.65 -20.39
N GLU A 225 -4.85 -15.88 -19.98
CA GLU A 225 -3.46 -16.36 -19.76
C GLU A 225 -3.31 -17.13 -18.45
N LEU A 226 -4.19 -16.91 -17.47
CA LEU A 226 -4.21 -17.71 -16.27
C LEU A 226 -4.73 -19.10 -16.54
N ALA A 227 -4.06 -20.12 -16.00
CA ALA A 227 -4.58 -21.47 -16.02
C ALA A 227 -6.00 -21.50 -15.45
N ALA A 228 -6.89 -22.26 -16.06
CA ALA A 228 -8.28 -22.37 -15.63
C ALA A 228 -8.43 -22.77 -14.15
N SER A 229 -7.44 -23.50 -13.60
CA SER A 229 -7.39 -23.90 -12.19
C SER A 229 -7.24 -22.74 -11.22
N VAL A 230 -6.61 -21.63 -11.60
CA VAL A 230 -6.40 -20.44 -10.74
C VAL A 230 -7.32 -19.28 -11.09
N ALA A 231 -8.26 -19.49 -12.02
CA ALA A 231 -9.11 -18.45 -12.59
C ALA A 231 -10.13 -17.80 -11.63
N ARG A 232 -10.25 -18.28 -10.41
CA ARG A 232 -11.18 -17.71 -9.40
C ARG A 232 -10.50 -16.85 -8.36
N TRP A 233 -9.24 -16.52 -8.57
CA TRP A 233 -8.52 -15.83 -7.55
C TRP A 233 -8.12 -14.42 -8.00
N GLU A 234 -8.19 -13.50 -7.05
CA GLU A 234 -7.79 -12.09 -7.16
C GLU A 234 -6.82 -11.78 -6.04
N GLY A 235 -5.96 -10.78 -6.22
CA GLY A 235 -5.02 -10.36 -5.23
C GLY A 235 -5.53 -9.24 -4.31
N GLY A 236 -4.60 -8.74 -3.50
CA GLY A 236 -4.78 -7.57 -2.66
C GLY A 236 -4.02 -6.36 -3.21
N ASP A 237 -3.31 -5.68 -2.33
CA ASP A 237 -2.54 -4.49 -2.63
C ASP A 237 -1.15 -4.76 -3.25
N ALA A 238 -0.54 -5.90 -2.95
CA ALA A 238 0.83 -6.21 -3.39
C ALA A 238 0.87 -7.01 -4.70
N ILE A 239 0.07 -8.07 -4.79
CA ILE A 239 0.01 -8.96 -5.97
C ILE A 239 -1.43 -9.08 -6.42
N ASN A 240 -1.64 -8.98 -7.72
CA ASN A 240 -2.90 -9.23 -8.38
C ASN A 240 -2.69 -10.29 -9.48
N LEU A 241 -3.14 -11.51 -9.24
CA LEU A 241 -3.10 -12.56 -10.25
C LEU A 241 -4.13 -12.34 -11.36
N GLY A 242 -5.07 -11.42 -11.13
CA GLY A 242 -6.23 -11.24 -11.96
C GLY A 242 -7.18 -12.42 -11.89
N SER A 243 -8.32 -12.28 -12.52
CA SER A 243 -9.33 -13.33 -12.56
C SER A 243 -9.87 -13.55 -13.97
N ASN A 244 -10.35 -14.75 -14.20
CA ASN A 244 -10.97 -15.16 -15.45
C ASN A 244 -12.51 -15.19 -15.35
N SER A 245 -13.05 -15.55 -14.21
CA SER A 245 -14.49 -15.51 -13.95
C SER A 245 -14.79 -15.84 -12.48
N GLY A 246 -15.98 -15.46 -11.99
CA GLY A 246 -16.50 -15.91 -10.71
C GLY A 246 -15.88 -15.27 -9.47
N THR A 247 -15.11 -14.21 -9.61
CA THR A 247 -14.58 -13.41 -8.48
C THR A 247 -15.41 -12.16 -8.21
N SER A 248 -16.42 -11.86 -9.04
CA SER A 248 -17.31 -10.71 -8.82
C SER A 248 -17.92 -10.76 -7.42
N HIS A 249 -17.99 -9.59 -6.79
CA HIS A 249 -18.47 -9.43 -5.42
C HIS A 249 -17.61 -10.12 -4.34
N ARG A 250 -16.44 -10.62 -4.66
CA ARG A 250 -15.53 -11.15 -3.65
C ARG A 250 -15.04 -10.02 -2.75
N ASN A 251 -15.12 -10.24 -1.46
CA ASN A 251 -14.67 -9.31 -0.43
C ASN A 251 -13.41 -9.86 0.22
N PHE A 252 -12.48 -8.96 0.51
CA PHE A 252 -11.31 -9.25 1.33
C PHE A 252 -11.21 -8.16 2.40
N VAL A 253 -11.31 -8.56 3.66
CA VAL A 253 -11.23 -7.67 4.82
C VAL A 253 -10.07 -8.13 5.68
N THR A 254 -9.22 -7.21 6.10
CA THR A 254 -8.10 -7.49 7.01
C THR A 254 -8.17 -6.58 8.23
N LEU A 255 -7.61 -7.06 9.33
CA LEU A 255 -7.33 -6.31 10.55
C LEU A 255 -5.83 -6.28 10.77
N ALA A 256 -5.28 -5.11 10.97
CA ALA A 256 -3.89 -4.92 11.35
C ALA A 256 -3.80 -4.31 12.76
N LEU A 257 -2.90 -4.85 13.56
CA LEU A 257 -2.51 -4.32 14.86
C LEU A 257 -1.02 -3.98 14.81
N GLY A 258 -0.66 -2.81 15.28
CA GLY A 258 0.72 -2.35 15.16
C GLY A 258 1.06 -1.20 16.07
N ALA A 259 2.24 -0.67 15.86
CA ALA A 259 2.69 0.54 16.51
C ALA A 259 3.67 1.29 15.60
N ARG A 260 3.70 2.59 15.76
CA ARG A 260 4.74 3.44 15.17
C ARG A 260 5.51 4.13 16.29
N TRP A 261 6.81 4.17 16.13
CA TRP A 261 7.72 4.84 17.04
C TRP A 261 8.45 5.97 16.29
N ARG A 262 8.30 7.19 16.78
CA ARG A 262 9.06 8.36 16.33
C ARG A 262 10.43 8.35 16.99
N VAL A 263 11.41 7.72 16.32
CA VAL A 263 12.77 7.56 16.84
C VAL A 263 13.48 8.90 16.93
N PHE A 264 13.29 9.74 15.91
CA PHE A 264 13.79 11.11 15.84
C PHE A 264 12.70 12.01 15.23
N LYS A 265 12.85 13.34 15.35
CA LYS A 265 11.89 14.30 14.76
C LYS A 265 11.57 14.03 13.28
N LYS A 266 12.52 13.42 12.54
CA LYS A 266 12.42 13.16 11.09
C LYS A 266 12.47 11.69 10.71
N LEU A 267 12.33 10.77 11.68
CA LEU A 267 12.40 9.33 11.42
C LEU A 267 11.36 8.59 12.27
N ASP A 268 10.43 7.97 11.60
CA ASP A 268 9.48 7.04 12.19
C ASP A 268 9.84 5.61 11.81
N PHE A 269 9.75 4.69 12.77
CA PHE A 269 9.79 3.23 12.59
C PHE A 269 8.40 2.67 12.86
N GLY A 270 7.89 1.83 11.96
CA GLY A 270 6.58 1.20 12.07
C GLY A 270 6.66 -0.31 12.02
N PHE A 271 5.77 -0.97 12.76
CA PHE A 271 5.53 -2.41 12.69
C PHE A 271 4.02 -2.67 12.76
N ALA A 272 3.53 -3.57 11.91
CA ALA A 272 2.16 -4.05 11.97
C ALA A 272 2.09 -5.54 11.64
N TRP A 273 1.26 -6.27 12.37
CA TRP A 273 0.78 -7.60 12.04
C TRP A 273 -0.64 -7.50 11.51
N GLU A 274 -0.89 -8.09 10.36
CA GLU A 274 -2.17 -8.05 9.66
C GLU A 274 -2.67 -9.46 9.38
N THR A 275 -3.95 -9.68 9.60
CA THR A 275 -4.62 -10.96 9.38
C THR A 275 -5.99 -10.77 8.71
N PRO A 276 -6.43 -11.67 7.83
CA PRO A 276 -7.73 -11.57 7.20
C PRO A 276 -8.86 -11.88 8.19
N LEU A 277 -9.91 -11.07 8.16
CA LEU A 277 -11.20 -11.32 8.82
C LEU A 277 -12.17 -12.10 7.93
N THR A 278 -11.87 -12.17 6.63
CA THR A 278 -12.58 -12.99 5.64
C THR A 278 -11.73 -14.21 5.28
N SER A 279 -12.14 -14.95 4.25
CA SER A 279 -11.34 -16.10 3.79
C SER A 279 -9.95 -15.66 3.34
N ALA A 280 -8.91 -16.27 3.88
CA ALA A 280 -7.50 -16.03 3.52
C ALA A 280 -7.23 -16.21 2.02
N GLN A 281 -8.00 -17.10 1.36
CA GLN A 281 -7.88 -17.35 -0.07
C GLN A 281 -8.31 -16.14 -0.93
N ASN A 282 -9.11 -15.22 -0.38
CA ASN A 282 -9.59 -14.05 -1.13
C ASN A 282 -8.50 -13.01 -1.42
N GLY A 283 -7.44 -12.98 -0.60
CA GLY A 283 -6.33 -12.05 -0.75
C GLY A 283 -4.95 -12.71 -0.75
N LEU A 284 -4.86 -14.04 -0.90
CA LEU A 284 -3.62 -14.82 -0.73
C LEU A 284 -2.84 -14.46 0.54
N MET A 285 -3.54 -14.18 1.61
CA MET A 285 -2.93 -13.76 2.87
C MET A 285 -3.45 -14.61 4.01
N LEU A 286 -2.57 -15.29 4.72
CA LEU A 286 -2.84 -15.90 6.02
C LEU A 286 -2.47 -14.92 7.13
N ASN A 287 -1.26 -14.37 7.08
CA ASN A 287 -0.76 -13.28 7.92
C ASN A 287 0.17 -12.41 7.09
N ARG A 288 0.31 -11.14 7.47
CA ARG A 288 1.34 -10.24 6.94
C ARG A 288 2.00 -9.49 8.09
N TYR A 289 3.32 -9.45 8.07
CA TYR A 289 4.14 -8.67 8.97
C TYR A 289 4.80 -7.57 8.16
N THR A 290 4.50 -6.33 8.50
CA THR A 290 5.03 -5.15 7.80
C THR A 290 5.91 -4.36 8.74
N VAL A 291 7.11 -4.03 8.28
CA VAL A 291 8.03 -3.10 8.93
C VAL A 291 8.28 -1.96 7.97
N ASP A 292 8.27 -0.73 8.46
CA ASP A 292 8.62 0.41 7.65
C ASP A 292 9.47 1.45 8.38
N PHE A 293 10.23 2.22 7.57
CA PHE A 293 10.98 3.39 7.99
C PHE A 293 10.52 4.57 7.16
N VAL A 294 10.11 5.65 7.83
CA VAL A 294 9.67 6.88 7.17
C VAL A 294 10.64 8.00 7.52
N PHE A 295 11.33 8.51 6.50
CA PHE A 295 12.25 9.64 6.62
C PHE A 295 11.57 10.90 6.11
N TYR A 296 11.39 11.89 6.97
CA TYR A 296 10.77 13.18 6.65
C TYR A 296 11.85 14.26 6.39
N PHE A 297 11.53 15.21 5.48
CA PHE A 297 12.46 16.25 5.05
C PHE A 297 11.94 17.66 5.31
#